data_685edb9bd8f6ddfc00ccbb375291b021
#
_entry.id   685edb9bd8f6ddfc00ccbb375291b021
#
_cell.length_a   1.000
_cell.length_b   1.000
_cell.length_c   1.000
_cell.angle_alpha   90.00
_cell.angle_beta   90.00
_cell.angle_gamma   90.00
#
_symmetry.space_group_name_H-M   'P 1'
#
loop_
_entity.id
_entity.type
_entity.pdbx_description
1 polymer ?
#
loop_
_entity_poly.entity_id
_entity_poly.type
_entity_poly.pdbx_seq_one_letter_code
_entity_poly.pdbx_strand_id
1 'polypeptide(L)'
;MSTHSDIIIIGAGPGGYETALDAAARGRKVTLINGGQLGGTCLNEGCIPTKCMVKDAAVVDTCRNALEFGVKEVSYEIDFNKVIERREAVVSQLREGVAGLLKKAGVTVVEGMASFKDPHTVTVAGEEYDADYIIIATGSSSKALPIENATADWVLDSSKLLKLEYIPKSLVIVGGGVIGMEFASVFASFGTEVTVVEFMKQILPPFDSDIAKRLKQAMSKRGVKILTGAAVKKIEQNADYEIVTTYDLKGKEESIVSTDLLMAVGRKPNLDGLNLEAAGVDYSPRGIVVDDNMRTSVPHIFAIGDVNARMMLAHVASFQGVRALNAIDGVSDDIRFDVVPSAVFTNPECGMVGLTEEECKARGMEIETGKSFFRANGKSLALGETEGLCKLIFEKENGLLVGAHIMGP
;
A
#
# COMPACT_ATOMS: atom_id res chain seq x y z
N MET A 1 18.65 34.13 -7.90
CA MET A 1 19.44 33.14 -8.69
C MET A 1 18.94 31.79 -8.28
N SER A 2 18.58 30.95 -9.24
CA SER A 2 18.14 29.57 -8.96
C SER A 2 19.29 28.72 -8.45
N THR A 3 18.97 27.73 -7.60
CA THR A 3 19.95 26.72 -7.17
C THR A 3 19.93 25.58 -8.17
N HIS A 4 21.06 25.40 -8.91
CA HIS A 4 21.19 24.36 -9.93
C HIS A 4 21.61 23.00 -9.35
N SER A 5 21.02 21.92 -9.84
CA SER A 5 21.35 20.52 -9.58
C SER A 5 21.37 19.70 -10.88
N ASP A 6 22.05 18.57 -10.91
CA ASP A 6 21.94 17.64 -12.06
C ASP A 6 20.52 17.01 -12.09
N ILE A 7 20.01 16.65 -10.89
CA ILE A 7 18.71 16.02 -10.75
C ILE A 7 17.92 16.65 -9.59
N ILE A 8 16.70 17.07 -9.84
CA ILE A 8 15.71 17.37 -8.80
C ILE A 8 14.74 16.19 -8.68
N ILE A 9 14.48 15.74 -7.43
CA ILE A 9 13.47 14.71 -7.14
C ILE A 9 12.39 15.34 -6.27
N ILE A 10 11.14 15.26 -6.71
CA ILE A 10 9.98 15.85 -6.01
C ILE A 10 9.23 14.75 -5.27
N GLY A 11 9.37 14.71 -3.94
CA GLY A 11 8.79 13.72 -3.05
C GLY A 11 9.83 12.77 -2.45
N ALA A 12 9.79 12.62 -1.12
CA ALA A 12 10.75 11.86 -0.33
C ALA A 12 10.20 10.51 0.18
N GLY A 13 9.25 9.90 -0.54
CA GLY A 13 8.82 8.51 -0.32
C GLY A 13 9.89 7.50 -0.79
N PRO A 14 9.63 6.16 -0.70
CA PRO A 14 10.61 5.13 -1.09
C PRO A 14 11.18 5.36 -2.48
N GLY A 15 10.35 5.62 -3.48
CA GLY A 15 10.83 5.95 -4.83
C GLY A 15 11.75 7.16 -4.85
N GLY A 16 11.42 8.22 -4.10
CA GLY A 16 12.19 9.46 -4.13
C GLY A 16 13.52 9.38 -3.38
N TYR A 17 13.50 8.97 -2.09
CA TYR A 17 14.74 8.97 -1.31
C TYR A 17 15.74 7.89 -1.77
N GLU A 18 15.27 6.70 -2.20
CA GLU A 18 16.15 5.66 -2.72
C GLU A 18 16.77 6.06 -4.06
N THR A 19 15.96 6.68 -4.95
CA THR A 19 16.47 7.23 -6.20
C THR A 19 17.47 8.36 -5.96
N ALA A 20 17.24 9.21 -4.94
CA ALA A 20 18.20 10.27 -4.59
C ALA A 20 19.54 9.71 -4.12
N LEU A 21 19.52 8.65 -3.31
CA LEU A 21 20.73 7.95 -2.85
C LEU A 21 21.47 7.27 -4.02
N ASP A 22 20.77 6.60 -4.92
CA ASP A 22 21.36 5.96 -6.11
C ASP A 22 21.96 7.02 -7.05
N ALA A 23 21.23 8.10 -7.35
CA ALA A 23 21.74 9.21 -8.17
C ALA A 23 23.00 9.84 -7.58
N ALA A 24 23.03 10.09 -6.26
CA ALA A 24 24.22 10.60 -5.58
C ALA A 24 25.39 9.60 -5.64
N ALA A 25 25.12 8.29 -5.49
CA ALA A 25 26.14 7.25 -5.64
C ALA A 25 26.72 7.18 -7.07
N ARG A 26 25.95 7.57 -8.09
CA ARG A 26 26.41 7.75 -9.49
C ARG A 26 27.15 9.07 -9.72
N GLY A 27 27.40 9.86 -8.67
CA GLY A 27 28.14 11.13 -8.73
C GLY A 27 27.32 12.34 -9.17
N ARG A 28 25.98 12.25 -9.18
CA ARG A 28 25.09 13.35 -9.53
C ARG A 28 24.89 14.30 -8.34
N LYS A 29 24.81 15.60 -8.60
CA LYS A 29 24.37 16.59 -7.63
C LYS A 29 22.84 16.54 -7.55
N VAL A 30 22.30 16.14 -6.38
CA VAL A 30 20.87 15.88 -6.21
C VAL A 30 20.24 16.84 -5.22
N THR A 31 19.09 17.41 -5.61
CA THR A 31 18.16 18.10 -4.71
C THR A 31 16.90 17.25 -4.56
N LEU A 32 16.56 16.87 -3.31
CA LEU A 32 15.34 16.15 -2.94
C LEU A 32 14.38 17.12 -2.26
N ILE A 33 13.21 17.35 -2.89
CA ILE A 33 12.17 18.23 -2.33
C ILE A 33 11.20 17.38 -1.53
N ASN A 34 11.02 17.70 -0.24
CA ASN A 34 10.18 16.97 0.68
C ASN A 34 8.99 17.82 1.15
N GLY A 35 7.81 17.54 0.64
CA GLY A 35 6.57 18.22 1.03
C GLY A 35 5.89 17.65 2.28
N GLY A 36 6.52 16.68 2.96
CA GLY A 36 5.95 16.01 4.13
C GLY A 36 7.01 15.48 5.07
N GLN A 37 6.94 14.20 5.43
CA GLN A 37 7.95 13.53 6.26
C GLN A 37 8.84 12.64 5.41
N LEU A 38 10.15 12.63 5.67
CA LEU A 38 11.12 11.74 5.01
C LEU A 38 10.67 10.28 5.14
N GLY A 39 10.77 9.52 4.04
CA GLY A 39 10.27 8.16 3.96
C GLY A 39 8.83 8.05 3.42
N GLY A 40 8.11 9.17 3.29
CA GLY A 40 6.78 9.25 2.67
C GLY A 40 5.72 8.40 3.38
N THR A 41 4.65 8.08 2.67
CA THR A 41 3.51 7.30 3.19
C THR A 41 3.94 5.93 3.73
N CYS A 42 4.76 5.20 3.00
CA CYS A 42 5.13 3.82 3.37
C CYS A 42 5.79 3.76 4.77
N LEU A 43 6.76 4.62 5.03
CA LEU A 43 7.49 4.64 6.29
C LEU A 43 6.66 5.23 7.43
N ASN A 44 5.91 6.31 7.18
CA ASN A 44 5.29 7.10 8.25
C ASN A 44 3.82 6.75 8.52
N GLU A 45 3.05 6.38 7.49
CA GLU A 45 1.58 6.28 7.54
C GLU A 45 1.03 5.06 6.76
N GLY A 46 1.88 4.06 6.48
CA GLY A 46 1.49 2.92 5.64
C GLY A 46 2.17 1.63 6.05
N CYS A 47 3.16 1.19 5.27
CA CYS A 47 3.77 -0.13 5.39
C CYS A 47 4.33 -0.40 6.79
N ILE A 48 5.23 0.45 7.27
CA ILE A 48 5.97 0.21 8.51
C ILE A 48 5.07 0.24 9.75
N PRO A 49 4.27 1.30 10.00
CA PRO A 49 3.39 1.32 11.15
C PRO A 49 2.36 0.18 11.13
N THR A 50 1.82 -0.18 9.96
CA THR A 50 0.91 -1.32 9.83
C THR A 50 1.59 -2.63 10.20
N LYS A 51 2.84 -2.87 9.72
CA LYS A 51 3.60 -4.10 10.05
C LYS A 51 3.98 -4.19 11.53
N CYS A 52 4.18 -3.04 12.21
CA CYS A 52 4.30 -3.02 13.66
C CYS A 52 3.02 -3.56 14.33
N MET A 53 1.86 -3.06 13.93
CA MET A 53 0.58 -3.52 14.47
C MET A 53 0.26 -4.97 14.10
N VAL A 54 0.61 -5.44 12.90
CA VAL A 54 0.50 -6.86 12.51
C VAL A 54 1.29 -7.75 13.46
N LYS A 55 2.53 -7.34 13.81
CA LYS A 55 3.32 -8.10 14.79
C LYS A 55 2.72 -8.09 16.18
N ASP A 56 2.20 -6.95 16.63
CA ASP A 56 1.55 -6.84 17.94
C ASP A 56 0.27 -7.70 17.98
N ALA A 57 -0.53 -7.70 16.92
CA ALA A 57 -1.68 -8.57 16.73
C ALA A 57 -1.31 -10.06 16.76
N ALA A 58 -0.20 -10.46 16.13
CA ALA A 58 0.30 -11.83 16.16
C ALA A 58 0.70 -12.27 17.57
N VAL A 59 1.23 -11.37 18.41
CA VAL A 59 1.51 -11.67 19.83
C VAL A 59 0.21 -11.92 20.59
N VAL A 60 -0.83 -11.13 20.38
CA VAL A 60 -2.15 -11.33 20.99
C VAL A 60 -2.74 -12.68 20.56
N ASP A 61 -2.68 -13.03 19.28
CA ASP A 61 -3.15 -14.32 18.76
C ASP A 61 -2.37 -15.49 19.38
N THR A 62 -1.05 -15.34 19.57
CA THR A 62 -0.21 -16.35 20.26
C THR A 62 -0.66 -16.55 21.71
N CYS A 63 -0.93 -15.48 22.46
CA CYS A 63 -1.46 -15.56 23.82
C CYS A 63 -2.82 -16.27 23.85
N ARG A 64 -3.71 -15.94 22.92
CA ARG A 64 -5.05 -16.53 22.81
C ARG A 64 -5.02 -18.04 22.57
N ASN A 65 -4.08 -18.49 21.74
CA ASN A 65 -3.96 -19.90 21.32
C ASN A 65 -2.94 -20.69 22.16
N ALA A 66 -2.35 -20.10 23.19
CA ALA A 66 -1.26 -20.69 23.97
C ALA A 66 -1.61 -22.05 24.60
N LEU A 67 -2.89 -22.29 24.91
CA LEU A 67 -3.37 -23.57 25.46
C LEU A 67 -3.11 -24.77 24.50
N GLU A 68 -3.21 -24.53 23.18
CA GLU A 68 -2.95 -25.56 22.15
C GLU A 68 -1.49 -26.03 22.19
N PHE A 69 -0.60 -25.17 22.67
CA PHE A 69 0.84 -25.46 22.84
C PHE A 69 1.24 -25.86 24.27
N GLY A 70 0.25 -26.21 25.10
CA GLY A 70 0.48 -26.70 26.46
C GLY A 70 0.75 -25.61 27.50
N VAL A 71 0.62 -24.33 27.16
CA VAL A 71 0.73 -23.21 28.10
C VAL A 71 -0.64 -22.97 28.74
N LYS A 72 -0.75 -23.12 30.03
CA LYS A 72 -1.99 -22.98 30.82
C LYS A 72 -2.06 -21.62 31.51
N GLU A 73 -3.27 -21.21 31.88
CA GLU A 73 -3.56 -20.00 32.68
C GLU A 73 -2.96 -18.72 32.12
N VAL A 74 -3.04 -18.53 30.79
CA VAL A 74 -2.63 -17.30 30.14
C VAL A 74 -3.72 -16.24 30.35
N SER A 75 -3.38 -15.20 31.10
CA SER A 75 -4.15 -13.96 31.12
C SER A 75 -3.34 -12.84 30.49
N TYR A 76 -3.98 -11.97 29.71
CA TYR A 76 -3.32 -10.82 29.09
C TYR A 76 -4.29 -9.65 28.99
N GLU A 77 -3.71 -8.47 29.01
CA GLU A 77 -4.39 -7.21 28.70
C GLU A 77 -3.59 -6.50 27.60
N ILE A 78 -4.28 -5.80 26.71
CA ILE A 78 -3.62 -5.06 25.63
C ILE A 78 -3.42 -3.61 26.13
N ASP A 79 -2.17 -3.25 26.40
CA ASP A 79 -1.78 -1.86 26.59
C ASP A 79 -1.59 -1.20 25.22
N PHE A 80 -2.66 -0.57 24.72
CA PHE A 80 -2.64 0.03 23.39
C PHE A 80 -1.72 1.26 23.32
N ASN A 81 -1.48 1.96 24.41
CA ASN A 81 -0.47 3.03 24.45
C ASN A 81 0.92 2.48 24.16
N LYS A 82 1.24 1.29 24.68
CA LYS A 82 2.52 0.62 24.41
C LYS A 82 2.66 0.17 22.96
N VAL A 83 1.57 -0.27 22.32
CA VAL A 83 1.52 -0.56 20.89
C VAL A 83 1.86 0.70 20.09
N ILE A 84 1.26 1.85 20.44
CA ILE A 84 1.53 3.14 19.79
C ILE A 84 2.99 3.56 20.00
N GLU A 85 3.48 3.58 21.23
CA GLU A 85 4.87 3.95 21.55
C GLU A 85 5.89 3.13 20.76
N ARG A 86 5.70 1.79 20.69
CA ARG A 86 6.57 0.90 19.94
C ARG A 86 6.57 1.23 18.45
N ARG A 87 5.39 1.46 17.87
CA ARG A 87 5.22 1.84 16.47
C ARG A 87 5.94 3.16 16.16
N GLU A 88 5.72 4.19 16.97
CA GLU A 88 6.35 5.51 16.80
C GLU A 88 7.88 5.44 16.94
N ALA A 89 8.38 4.65 17.86
CA ALA A 89 9.83 4.44 18.03
C ALA A 89 10.46 3.82 16.77
N VAL A 90 9.81 2.79 16.18
CA VAL A 90 10.30 2.16 14.94
C VAL A 90 10.27 3.16 13.77
N VAL A 91 9.19 3.90 13.61
CA VAL A 91 9.03 4.90 12.54
C VAL A 91 10.07 6.01 12.69
N SER A 92 10.28 6.54 13.91
CA SER A 92 11.28 7.59 14.18
C SER A 92 12.70 7.11 13.86
N GLN A 93 13.06 5.92 14.34
CA GLN A 93 14.37 5.32 14.06
C GLN A 93 14.65 5.20 12.56
N LEU A 94 13.68 4.74 11.78
CA LEU A 94 13.85 4.60 10.34
C LEU A 94 13.92 5.95 9.63
N ARG A 95 13.13 6.93 10.05
CA ARG A 95 13.15 8.30 9.51
C ARG A 95 14.51 8.96 9.74
N GLU A 96 15.05 8.84 10.95
CA GLU A 96 16.38 9.31 11.29
C GLU A 96 17.47 8.62 10.47
N GLY A 97 17.31 7.30 10.22
CA GLY A 97 18.19 6.53 9.36
C GLY A 97 18.19 7.06 7.92
N VAL A 98 17.03 7.32 7.33
CA VAL A 98 16.91 7.90 5.98
C VAL A 98 17.55 9.28 5.94
N ALA A 99 17.29 10.15 6.92
CA ALA A 99 17.92 11.47 7.02
C ALA A 99 19.44 11.38 7.09
N GLY A 100 19.97 10.46 7.89
CA GLY A 100 21.41 10.19 8.03
C GLY A 100 22.03 9.72 6.72
N LEU A 101 21.38 8.83 5.98
CA LEU A 101 21.85 8.33 4.68
C LEU A 101 21.88 9.44 3.63
N LEU A 102 20.83 10.23 3.50
CA LEU A 102 20.76 11.37 2.57
C LEU A 102 21.87 12.39 2.86
N LYS A 103 22.04 12.75 4.13
CA LYS A 103 23.12 13.65 4.56
C LYS A 103 24.52 13.11 4.23
N LYS A 104 24.77 11.82 4.49
CA LYS A 104 26.05 11.17 4.19
C LYS A 104 26.32 11.11 2.68
N ALA A 105 25.28 10.93 1.87
CA ALA A 105 25.37 10.91 0.41
C ALA A 105 25.53 12.32 -0.20
N GLY A 106 25.43 13.40 0.58
CA GLY A 106 25.52 14.76 0.09
C GLY A 106 24.28 15.25 -0.67
N VAL A 107 23.13 14.59 -0.50
CA VAL A 107 21.86 15.02 -1.08
C VAL A 107 21.37 16.28 -0.38
N THR A 108 21.05 17.31 -1.16
CA THR A 108 20.41 18.53 -0.63
C THR A 108 18.92 18.25 -0.42
N VAL A 109 18.45 18.29 0.83
CA VAL A 109 17.01 18.14 1.15
C VAL A 109 16.41 19.52 1.34
N VAL A 110 15.32 19.79 0.59
CA VAL A 110 14.58 21.06 0.65
C VAL A 110 13.17 20.75 1.15
N GLU A 111 12.80 21.37 2.27
CA GLU A 111 11.46 21.18 2.84
C GLU A 111 10.44 22.12 2.20
N GLY A 112 9.32 21.58 1.74
CA GLY A 112 8.21 22.32 1.16
C GLY A 112 7.59 21.65 -0.06
N MET A 113 6.46 22.22 -0.48
CA MET A 113 5.73 21.73 -1.67
C MET A 113 6.34 22.36 -2.93
N ALA A 114 6.66 21.51 -3.90
CA ALA A 114 7.17 21.92 -5.19
C ALA A 114 6.02 22.26 -6.16
N SER A 115 6.23 23.28 -7.00
CA SER A 115 5.38 23.62 -8.12
C SER A 115 6.22 23.98 -9.34
N PHE A 116 5.90 23.48 -10.52
CA PHE A 116 6.62 23.82 -11.74
C PHE A 116 6.37 25.29 -12.13
N LYS A 117 7.43 25.99 -12.40
CA LYS A 117 7.42 27.33 -13.02
C LYS A 117 7.52 27.21 -14.55
N ASP A 118 8.36 26.30 -14.99
CA ASP A 118 8.61 25.94 -16.39
C ASP A 118 9.18 24.50 -16.44
N PRO A 119 9.47 23.91 -17.62
CA PRO A 119 9.95 22.52 -17.72
C PRO A 119 11.25 22.21 -16.98
N HIS A 120 12.09 23.19 -16.68
CA HIS A 120 13.38 22.99 -16.00
C HIS A 120 13.41 23.56 -14.58
N THR A 121 12.42 24.37 -14.19
CA THR A 121 12.43 25.12 -12.93
C THR A 121 11.22 24.75 -12.06
N VAL A 122 11.49 24.43 -10.81
CA VAL A 122 10.47 24.30 -9.78
C VAL A 122 10.62 25.37 -8.71
N THR A 123 9.53 25.77 -8.09
CA THR A 123 9.51 26.70 -6.95
C THR A 123 9.10 25.97 -5.69
N VAL A 124 9.78 26.29 -4.58
CA VAL A 124 9.46 25.81 -3.23
C VAL A 124 9.48 27.01 -2.30
N ALA A 125 8.38 27.31 -1.63
CA ALA A 125 8.25 28.46 -0.73
C ALA A 125 8.75 29.81 -1.33
N GLY A 126 8.61 29.98 -2.64
CA GLY A 126 9.01 31.20 -3.37
C GLY A 126 10.47 31.22 -3.86
N GLU A 127 11.26 30.21 -3.53
CA GLU A 127 12.61 30.03 -4.05
C GLU A 127 12.63 29.14 -5.29
N GLU A 128 13.55 29.39 -6.22
CA GLU A 128 13.66 28.70 -7.50
C GLU A 128 14.80 27.71 -7.50
N TYR A 129 14.53 26.49 -7.99
CA TYR A 129 15.49 25.40 -8.18
C TYR A 129 15.39 24.93 -9.63
N ASP A 130 16.52 24.79 -10.30
CA ASP A 130 16.60 24.29 -11.68
C ASP A 130 17.47 23.04 -11.79
N ALA A 131 17.20 22.20 -12.78
CA ALA A 131 17.96 20.98 -13.00
C ALA A 131 17.97 20.57 -14.48
N ASP A 132 18.99 19.73 -14.83
CA ASP A 132 19.03 19.06 -16.11
C ASP A 132 17.91 18.03 -16.25
N TYR A 133 17.58 17.32 -15.15
CA TYR A 133 16.52 16.31 -15.07
C TYR A 133 15.63 16.52 -13.84
N ILE A 134 14.34 16.22 -13.99
CA ILE A 134 13.39 16.26 -12.87
C ILE A 134 12.67 14.91 -12.76
N ILE A 135 12.62 14.34 -11.55
CA ILE A 135 11.90 13.09 -11.26
C ILE A 135 10.74 13.38 -10.31
N ILE A 136 9.51 13.17 -10.76
CA ILE A 136 8.31 13.36 -9.96
C ILE A 136 8.02 12.05 -9.21
N ALA A 137 8.05 12.10 -7.87
CA ALA A 137 7.84 10.96 -6.96
C ALA A 137 6.85 11.32 -5.82
N THR A 138 5.83 12.12 -6.13
CA THR A 138 4.89 12.69 -5.16
C THR A 138 3.91 11.68 -4.57
N GLY A 139 3.89 10.44 -5.08
CA GLY A 139 3.13 9.35 -4.52
C GLY A 139 1.62 9.50 -4.69
N SER A 140 0.87 9.06 -3.67
CA SER A 140 -0.59 9.00 -3.69
C SER A 140 -1.19 9.32 -2.32
N SER A 141 -2.50 9.60 -2.29
CA SER A 141 -3.32 9.79 -1.08
C SER A 141 -4.53 8.86 -1.07
N SER A 142 -5.17 8.70 0.08
CA SER A 142 -6.38 7.89 0.23
C SER A 142 -7.52 8.45 -0.64
N LYS A 143 -8.27 7.53 -1.25
CA LYS A 143 -9.46 7.86 -2.06
C LYS A 143 -10.71 7.67 -1.21
N ALA A 144 -11.69 8.55 -1.36
CA ALA A 144 -13.02 8.41 -0.79
C ALA A 144 -14.05 8.08 -1.86
N LEU A 145 -15.18 7.49 -1.45
CA LEU A 145 -16.34 7.32 -2.32
C LEU A 145 -16.99 8.68 -2.63
N PRO A 146 -17.61 8.83 -3.81
CA PRO A 146 -18.33 10.06 -4.16
C PRO A 146 -19.75 10.05 -3.55
N ILE A 147 -19.83 9.91 -2.23
CA ILE A 147 -21.08 9.93 -1.46
C ILE A 147 -20.95 10.96 -0.33
N GLU A 148 -22.09 11.41 0.17
CA GLU A 148 -22.14 12.36 1.28
C GLU A 148 -21.42 11.80 2.52
N ASN A 149 -20.75 12.68 3.25
CA ASN A 149 -19.96 12.39 4.46
C ASN A 149 -18.74 11.47 4.28
N ALA A 150 -18.41 11.01 3.08
CA ALA A 150 -17.27 10.11 2.87
C ALA A 150 -15.90 10.71 3.24
N THR A 151 -15.82 12.03 3.39
CA THR A 151 -14.63 12.78 3.82
C THR A 151 -14.82 13.55 5.12
N ALA A 152 -15.89 13.26 5.87
CA ALA A 152 -16.13 13.87 7.17
C ALA A 152 -14.98 13.55 8.15
N ASP A 153 -14.74 14.42 9.13
CA ASP A 153 -13.62 14.26 10.06
C ASP A 153 -13.66 12.97 10.89
N TRP A 154 -14.87 12.46 11.15
CA TRP A 154 -15.11 11.20 11.83
C TRP A 154 -15.02 9.96 10.92
N VAL A 155 -14.82 10.12 9.61
CA VAL A 155 -14.47 9.03 8.69
C VAL A 155 -12.95 8.89 8.65
N LEU A 156 -12.47 7.71 9.01
CA LEU A 156 -11.05 7.40 9.04
C LEU A 156 -10.59 6.97 7.64
N ASP A 157 -9.43 7.46 7.23
CA ASP A 157 -8.60 6.81 6.23
C ASP A 157 -7.51 5.97 6.94
N SER A 158 -6.63 5.33 6.17
CA SER A 158 -5.57 4.50 6.74
C SER A 158 -4.60 5.28 7.64
N SER A 159 -4.31 6.55 7.31
CA SER A 159 -3.42 7.40 8.11
C SER A 159 -4.07 7.86 9.40
N LYS A 160 -5.36 8.23 9.37
CA LYS A 160 -6.14 8.57 10.56
C LYS A 160 -6.33 7.36 11.48
N LEU A 161 -6.61 6.16 10.90
CA LEU A 161 -6.76 4.93 11.68
C LEU A 161 -5.49 4.57 12.44
N LEU A 162 -4.32 4.74 11.84
CA LEU A 162 -3.04 4.54 12.49
C LEU A 162 -2.77 5.54 13.63
N LYS A 163 -3.47 6.68 13.68
CA LYS A 163 -3.34 7.71 14.71
C LYS A 163 -4.34 7.54 15.87
N LEU A 164 -5.21 6.52 15.84
CA LEU A 164 -6.11 6.25 16.95
C LEU A 164 -5.31 5.94 18.23
N GLU A 165 -5.81 6.45 19.34
CA GLU A 165 -5.25 6.24 20.69
C GLU A 165 -6.04 5.20 21.49
N TYR A 166 -6.99 4.52 20.85
CA TYR A 166 -7.84 3.49 21.43
C TYR A 166 -8.12 2.35 20.45
N ILE A 167 -8.53 1.20 20.97
CA ILE A 167 -9.02 0.09 20.16
C ILE A 167 -10.52 0.28 19.92
N PRO A 168 -11.00 0.42 18.67
CA PRO A 168 -12.43 0.51 18.35
C PRO A 168 -13.22 -0.67 18.90
N LYS A 169 -14.40 -0.43 19.47
CA LYS A 169 -15.31 -1.50 19.87
C LYS A 169 -15.85 -2.24 18.65
N SER A 170 -16.24 -1.49 17.62
CA SER A 170 -16.68 -2.01 16.34
C SER A 170 -16.14 -1.14 15.20
N LEU A 171 -15.75 -1.76 14.10
CA LEU A 171 -15.14 -1.10 12.95
C LEU A 171 -15.78 -1.60 11.66
N VAL A 172 -16.42 -0.69 10.91
CA VAL A 172 -16.81 -0.95 9.53
C VAL A 172 -15.67 -0.52 8.61
N ILE A 173 -15.24 -1.42 7.73
CA ILE A 173 -14.21 -1.17 6.72
C ILE A 173 -14.88 -1.17 5.35
N VAL A 174 -14.88 -0.03 4.68
CA VAL A 174 -15.36 0.12 3.31
C VAL A 174 -14.20 -0.13 2.36
N GLY A 175 -14.22 -1.28 1.68
CA GLY A 175 -13.18 -1.76 0.79
C GLY A 175 -12.42 -2.97 1.33
N GLY A 176 -12.49 -4.09 0.60
CA GLY A 176 -11.81 -5.37 0.88
C GLY A 176 -10.49 -5.54 0.12
N GLY A 177 -9.81 -4.44 -0.21
CA GLY A 177 -8.46 -4.44 -0.77
C GLY A 177 -7.39 -4.72 0.29
N VAL A 178 -6.10 -4.63 -0.10
CA VAL A 178 -4.94 -4.94 0.78
C VAL A 178 -5.02 -4.19 2.11
N ILE A 179 -5.18 -2.87 2.07
CA ILE A 179 -5.24 -2.00 3.26
C ILE A 179 -6.41 -2.41 4.17
N GLY A 180 -7.61 -2.57 3.60
CA GLY A 180 -8.80 -2.95 4.37
C GLY A 180 -8.66 -4.31 5.03
N MET A 181 -8.10 -5.29 4.33
CA MET A 181 -7.95 -6.65 4.86
C MET A 181 -6.83 -6.75 5.92
N GLU A 182 -5.73 -6.02 5.78
CA GLU A 182 -4.68 -5.94 6.81
C GLU A 182 -5.23 -5.36 8.11
N PHE A 183 -5.93 -4.22 8.06
CA PHE A 183 -6.55 -3.64 9.24
C PHE A 183 -7.67 -4.51 9.81
N ALA A 184 -8.47 -5.18 8.96
CA ALA A 184 -9.46 -6.14 9.42
C ALA A 184 -8.82 -7.27 10.24
N SER A 185 -7.67 -7.79 9.79
CA SER A 185 -6.91 -8.82 10.50
C SER A 185 -6.39 -8.32 11.85
N VAL A 186 -5.76 -7.15 11.86
CA VAL A 186 -5.15 -6.54 13.06
C VAL A 186 -6.21 -6.25 14.12
N PHE A 187 -7.27 -5.53 13.78
CA PHE A 187 -8.28 -5.12 14.76
C PHE A 187 -9.14 -6.30 15.25
N ALA A 188 -9.39 -7.31 14.41
CA ALA A 188 -10.02 -8.54 14.86
C ALA A 188 -9.16 -9.28 15.92
N SER A 189 -7.83 -9.30 15.77
CA SER A 189 -6.92 -9.83 16.79
C SER A 189 -6.97 -9.03 18.09
N PHE A 190 -7.12 -7.71 18.02
CA PHE A 190 -7.28 -6.83 19.20
C PHE A 190 -8.67 -6.94 19.85
N GLY A 191 -9.62 -7.67 19.26
CA GLY A 191 -10.95 -7.89 19.83
C GLY A 191 -12.04 -6.95 19.31
N THR A 192 -11.75 -6.13 18.30
CA THR A 192 -12.74 -5.28 17.62
C THR A 192 -13.73 -6.14 16.84
N GLU A 193 -15.02 -5.82 16.90
CA GLU A 193 -16.04 -6.38 16.00
C GLU A 193 -15.87 -5.77 14.60
N VAL A 194 -15.33 -6.54 13.64
CA VAL A 194 -15.00 -6.04 12.32
C VAL A 194 -15.98 -6.50 11.26
N THR A 195 -16.50 -5.54 10.48
CA THR A 195 -17.28 -5.81 9.26
C THR A 195 -16.64 -5.15 8.05
N VAL A 196 -16.29 -5.93 7.02
CA VAL A 196 -15.79 -5.44 5.74
C VAL A 196 -16.93 -5.40 4.72
N VAL A 197 -17.12 -4.25 4.08
CA VAL A 197 -18.09 -4.04 3.00
C VAL A 197 -17.33 -3.81 1.69
N GLU A 198 -17.36 -4.80 0.80
CA GLU A 198 -16.63 -4.81 -0.47
C GLU A 198 -17.60 -4.78 -1.65
N PHE A 199 -17.41 -3.81 -2.55
CA PHE A 199 -18.23 -3.65 -3.77
C PHE A 199 -18.00 -4.79 -4.76
N MET A 200 -16.77 -5.25 -4.90
CA MET A 200 -16.41 -6.32 -5.83
C MET A 200 -16.95 -7.67 -5.33
N LYS A 201 -17.03 -8.65 -6.24
CA LYS A 201 -17.50 -10.01 -5.91
C LYS A 201 -16.55 -10.78 -4.99
N GLN A 202 -15.30 -10.34 -4.88
CA GLN A 202 -14.29 -10.94 -4.01
C GLN A 202 -13.47 -9.86 -3.29
N ILE A 203 -12.87 -10.22 -2.15
CA ILE A 203 -11.81 -9.43 -1.51
C ILE A 203 -10.52 -9.55 -2.30
N LEU A 204 -9.56 -8.66 -2.06
CA LEU A 204 -8.27 -8.64 -2.75
C LEU A 204 -8.42 -8.79 -4.28
N PRO A 205 -9.11 -7.88 -4.98
CA PRO A 205 -9.45 -8.03 -6.38
C PRO A 205 -8.27 -8.42 -7.31
N PRO A 206 -7.02 -7.96 -7.09
CA PRO A 206 -5.88 -8.35 -7.90
C PRO A 206 -5.36 -9.77 -7.66
N PHE A 207 -5.80 -10.43 -6.58
CA PHE A 207 -5.33 -11.77 -6.23
C PHE A 207 -6.14 -12.87 -6.93
N ASP A 208 -5.49 -14.01 -7.16
CA ASP A 208 -6.16 -15.20 -7.68
C ASP A 208 -7.36 -15.58 -6.80
N SER A 209 -8.46 -15.96 -7.45
CA SER A 209 -9.76 -16.20 -6.79
C SER A 209 -9.73 -17.31 -5.74
N ASP A 210 -8.86 -18.31 -5.90
CA ASP A 210 -8.68 -19.38 -4.90
C ASP A 210 -8.09 -18.83 -3.59
N ILE A 211 -7.11 -17.91 -3.71
CA ILE A 211 -6.49 -17.25 -2.55
C ILE A 211 -7.50 -16.33 -1.86
N ALA A 212 -8.15 -15.45 -2.63
CA ALA A 212 -9.14 -14.52 -2.10
C ALA A 212 -10.28 -15.23 -1.36
N LYS A 213 -10.80 -16.32 -1.94
CA LYS A 213 -11.84 -17.14 -1.33
C LYS A 213 -11.40 -17.80 -0.02
N ARG A 214 -10.18 -18.32 0.02
CA ARG A 214 -9.62 -18.96 1.22
C ARG A 214 -9.34 -17.96 2.32
N LEU A 215 -8.75 -16.81 1.98
CA LEU A 215 -8.55 -15.76 2.96
C LEU A 215 -9.89 -15.30 3.56
N LYS A 216 -10.91 -15.08 2.72
CA LYS A 216 -12.26 -14.74 3.21
C LYS A 216 -12.76 -15.77 4.23
N GLN A 217 -12.60 -17.07 3.94
CA GLN A 217 -13.01 -18.16 4.86
C GLN A 217 -12.21 -18.12 6.17
N ALA A 218 -10.88 -17.97 6.09
CA ALA A 218 -10.01 -17.90 7.26
C ALA A 218 -10.36 -16.70 8.15
N MET A 219 -10.51 -15.52 7.57
CA MET A 219 -10.91 -14.31 8.28
C MET A 219 -12.30 -14.42 8.91
N SER A 220 -13.25 -15.07 8.21
CA SER A 220 -14.61 -15.28 8.76
C SER A 220 -14.60 -16.24 9.96
N LYS A 221 -13.73 -17.27 9.98
CA LYS A 221 -13.53 -18.15 11.16
C LYS A 221 -12.99 -17.38 12.36
N ARG A 222 -12.25 -16.30 12.12
CA ARG A 222 -11.71 -15.38 13.15
C ARG A 222 -12.70 -14.29 13.57
N GLY A 223 -13.97 -14.38 13.14
CA GLY A 223 -15.05 -13.46 13.53
C GLY A 223 -15.20 -12.23 12.63
N VAL A 224 -14.42 -12.07 11.56
CA VAL A 224 -14.58 -10.93 10.64
C VAL A 224 -15.77 -11.19 9.72
N LYS A 225 -16.77 -10.30 9.75
CA LYS A 225 -17.89 -10.32 8.81
C LYS A 225 -17.46 -9.69 7.49
N ILE A 226 -17.57 -10.41 6.36
CA ILE A 226 -17.14 -9.93 5.05
C ILE A 226 -18.27 -10.01 4.05
N LEU A 227 -18.76 -8.84 3.64
CA LEU A 227 -19.85 -8.65 2.67
C LEU A 227 -19.26 -8.29 1.32
N THR A 228 -19.29 -9.19 0.36
CA THR A 228 -18.81 -8.96 -1.02
C THR A 228 -20.01 -8.76 -1.96
N GLY A 229 -19.83 -7.93 -2.99
CA GLY A 229 -20.92 -7.49 -3.86
C GLY A 229 -21.88 -6.52 -3.15
N ALA A 230 -21.36 -5.78 -2.16
CA ALA A 230 -22.11 -4.85 -1.33
C ALA A 230 -21.70 -3.41 -1.65
N ALA A 231 -22.63 -2.58 -2.09
CA ALA A 231 -22.39 -1.20 -2.49
C ALA A 231 -22.78 -0.22 -1.38
N VAL A 232 -21.83 0.42 -0.73
CA VAL A 232 -22.12 1.50 0.23
C VAL A 232 -22.79 2.66 -0.49
N LYS A 233 -23.93 3.11 0.04
CA LYS A 233 -24.77 4.18 -0.51
C LYS A 233 -24.74 5.45 0.32
N LYS A 234 -24.66 5.32 1.63
CA LYS A 234 -24.78 6.42 2.57
C LYS A 234 -23.99 6.13 3.83
N ILE A 235 -23.43 7.18 4.43
CA ILE A 235 -22.73 7.14 5.71
C ILE A 235 -23.25 8.34 6.53
N GLU A 236 -23.70 8.07 7.74
CA GLU A 236 -24.26 9.08 8.64
C GLU A 236 -23.76 8.85 10.06
N GLN A 237 -23.76 9.91 10.87
CA GLN A 237 -23.56 9.80 12.31
C GLN A 237 -24.93 9.98 13.00
N ASN A 238 -25.29 9.06 13.89
CA ASN A 238 -26.53 9.12 14.66
C ASN A 238 -26.37 10.06 15.88
N ALA A 239 -27.43 10.20 16.68
CA ALA A 239 -27.46 11.05 17.86
C ALA A 239 -26.49 10.59 18.97
N ASP A 240 -26.12 9.33 18.99
CA ASP A 240 -25.18 8.71 19.94
C ASP A 240 -23.73 8.73 19.43
N TYR A 241 -23.46 9.50 18.35
CA TYR A 241 -22.16 9.59 17.66
C TYR A 241 -21.67 8.28 17.04
N GLU A 242 -22.53 7.26 16.87
CA GLU A 242 -22.21 6.05 16.16
C GLU A 242 -22.41 6.24 14.64
N ILE A 243 -21.64 5.50 13.86
CA ILE A 243 -21.66 5.61 12.41
C ILE A 243 -22.61 4.57 11.81
N VAL A 244 -23.61 5.06 11.08
CA VAL A 244 -24.57 4.22 10.34
C VAL A 244 -24.12 4.13 8.89
N THR A 245 -23.70 2.94 8.48
CA THR A 245 -23.31 2.64 7.08
C THR A 245 -24.44 1.90 6.38
N THR A 246 -25.07 2.55 5.42
CA THR A 246 -26.11 1.97 4.58
C THR A 246 -25.52 1.46 3.26
N TYR A 247 -25.86 0.22 2.89
CA TYR A 247 -25.35 -0.45 1.69
C TYR A 247 -26.43 -1.27 1.01
N ASP A 248 -26.28 -1.44 -0.31
CA ASP A 248 -27.08 -2.39 -1.08
C ASP A 248 -26.35 -3.74 -1.16
N LEU A 249 -27.04 -4.81 -0.82
CA LEU A 249 -26.58 -6.17 -1.00
C LEU A 249 -27.63 -6.97 -1.76
N LYS A 250 -27.35 -7.31 -3.01
CA LYS A 250 -28.25 -8.06 -3.91
C LYS A 250 -29.64 -7.40 -4.08
N GLY A 251 -29.67 -6.07 -4.18
CA GLY A 251 -30.91 -5.29 -4.35
C GLY A 251 -31.70 -5.07 -3.07
N LYS A 252 -31.14 -5.40 -1.90
CA LYS A 252 -31.71 -5.08 -0.59
C LYS A 252 -30.85 -4.05 0.11
N GLU A 253 -31.46 -2.99 0.58
CA GLU A 253 -30.82 -2.00 1.42
C GLU A 253 -30.76 -2.50 2.86
N GLU A 254 -29.57 -2.49 3.42
CA GLU A 254 -29.26 -2.88 4.80
C GLU A 254 -28.37 -1.83 5.43
N SER A 255 -28.31 -1.78 6.76
CA SER A 255 -27.46 -0.87 7.51
C SER A 255 -26.67 -1.58 8.59
N ILE A 256 -25.47 -1.06 8.89
CA ILE A 256 -24.60 -1.48 10.00
C ILE A 256 -24.30 -0.26 10.84
N VAL A 257 -24.40 -0.42 12.16
CA VAL A 257 -23.97 0.58 13.13
C VAL A 257 -22.61 0.17 13.68
N SER A 258 -21.67 1.13 13.77
CA SER A 258 -20.35 0.91 14.32
C SER A 258 -19.84 2.15 15.07
N THR A 259 -18.85 1.96 15.96
CA THR A 259 -18.19 3.08 16.62
C THR A 259 -17.28 3.84 15.68
N ASP A 260 -16.64 3.14 14.74
CA ASP A 260 -15.67 3.70 13.80
C ASP A 260 -15.88 3.17 12.37
N LEU A 261 -15.43 3.94 11.39
CA LEU A 261 -15.47 3.57 9.98
C LEU A 261 -14.15 3.91 9.29
N LEU A 262 -13.56 2.91 8.63
CA LEU A 262 -12.41 3.06 7.75
C LEU A 262 -12.84 3.10 6.29
N MET A 263 -12.47 4.16 5.58
CA MET A 263 -12.58 4.27 4.13
C MET A 263 -11.29 3.75 3.48
N ALA A 264 -11.33 2.55 2.88
CA ALA A 264 -10.18 1.86 2.27
C ALA A 264 -10.44 1.48 0.80
N VAL A 265 -11.04 2.41 0.01
CA VAL A 265 -11.49 2.17 -1.37
C VAL A 265 -10.42 2.45 -2.42
N GLY A 266 -9.17 2.48 -2.03
CA GLY A 266 -8.01 2.66 -2.89
C GLY A 266 -7.30 4.00 -2.69
N ARG A 267 -6.40 4.32 -3.62
CA ARG A 267 -5.54 5.50 -3.57
C ARG A 267 -5.66 6.30 -4.88
N LYS A 268 -5.35 7.59 -4.82
CA LYS A 268 -5.30 8.49 -5.99
C LYS A 268 -3.91 9.14 -6.08
N PRO A 269 -3.34 9.32 -7.28
CA PRO A 269 -2.09 10.05 -7.50
C PRO A 269 -2.13 11.46 -6.94
N ASN A 270 -1.01 11.93 -6.38
CA ASN A 270 -0.85 13.30 -5.89
C ASN A 270 -0.35 14.20 -7.02
N LEU A 271 -1.27 14.89 -7.67
CA LEU A 271 -1.02 15.79 -8.80
C LEU A 271 -1.25 17.25 -8.44
N ASP A 272 -2.09 17.49 -7.42
CA ASP A 272 -2.55 18.80 -7.02
C ASP A 272 -1.36 19.69 -6.58
N GLY A 273 -1.33 20.94 -7.07
CA GLY A 273 -0.32 21.93 -6.72
C GLY A 273 1.00 21.83 -7.49
N LEU A 274 1.22 20.75 -8.26
CA LEU A 274 2.44 20.57 -9.06
C LEU A 274 2.54 21.53 -10.25
N ASN A 275 1.42 22.06 -10.76
CA ASN A 275 1.37 22.91 -11.97
C ASN A 275 2.02 22.23 -13.20
N LEU A 276 1.60 20.98 -13.47
CA LEU A 276 2.16 20.14 -14.55
C LEU A 276 2.01 20.76 -15.94
N GLU A 277 1.01 21.60 -16.14
CA GLU A 277 0.78 22.33 -17.39
C GLU A 277 1.95 23.28 -17.70
N ALA A 278 2.52 23.94 -16.69
CA ALA A 278 3.68 24.82 -16.88
C ALA A 278 4.92 24.05 -17.33
N ALA A 279 5.01 22.76 -16.96
CA ALA A 279 6.07 21.87 -17.40
C ALA A 279 5.77 21.20 -18.76
N GLY A 280 4.55 21.26 -19.28
CA GLY A 280 4.12 20.56 -20.49
C GLY A 280 4.00 19.04 -20.32
N VAL A 281 3.80 18.56 -19.08
CA VAL A 281 3.69 17.14 -18.76
C VAL A 281 2.26 16.65 -18.97
N ASP A 282 2.10 15.58 -19.73
CA ASP A 282 0.81 14.92 -19.96
C ASP A 282 0.38 14.13 -18.73
N TYR A 283 -0.84 14.39 -18.26
CA TYR A 283 -1.43 13.70 -17.11
C TYR A 283 -2.96 13.59 -17.24
N SER A 284 -3.54 12.77 -16.38
CA SER A 284 -4.99 12.65 -16.19
C SER A 284 -5.28 12.45 -14.70
N PRO A 285 -6.55 12.46 -14.25
CA PRO A 285 -6.90 12.06 -12.87
C PRO A 285 -6.42 10.65 -12.48
N ARG A 286 -6.02 9.83 -13.47
CA ARG A 286 -5.45 8.50 -13.23
C ARG A 286 -3.94 8.51 -12.97
N GLY A 287 -3.24 9.62 -13.22
CA GLY A 287 -1.80 9.77 -13.00
C GLY A 287 -1.06 10.41 -14.18
N ILE A 288 0.23 10.60 -13.99
CA ILE A 288 1.14 11.10 -15.02
C ILE A 288 1.40 9.99 -16.04
N VAL A 289 1.29 10.34 -17.33
CA VAL A 289 1.56 9.40 -18.42
C VAL A 289 3.08 9.24 -18.59
N VAL A 290 3.55 7.99 -18.59
CA VAL A 290 4.97 7.67 -18.76
C VAL A 290 5.17 6.51 -19.74
N ASP A 291 6.31 6.52 -20.42
CA ASP A 291 6.80 5.39 -21.24
C ASP A 291 7.38 4.26 -20.34
N ASP A 292 7.94 3.22 -20.96
CA ASP A 292 8.54 2.09 -20.23
C ASP A 292 9.84 2.43 -19.51
N ASN A 293 10.44 3.57 -19.82
CA ASN A 293 11.60 4.14 -19.13
C ASN A 293 11.21 5.15 -18.04
N MET A 294 9.92 5.22 -17.67
CA MET A 294 9.37 6.18 -16.70
C MET A 294 9.44 7.64 -17.16
N ARG A 295 9.72 7.90 -18.44
CA ARG A 295 9.80 9.24 -19.03
C ARG A 295 8.41 9.76 -19.34
N THR A 296 8.16 11.03 -19.04
CA THR A 296 6.90 11.73 -19.38
C THR A 296 6.90 12.18 -20.86
N SER A 297 5.88 12.94 -21.27
CA SER A 297 5.86 13.63 -22.57
C SER A 297 7.00 14.63 -22.74
N VAL A 298 7.65 15.05 -21.64
CA VAL A 298 8.79 15.97 -21.64
C VAL A 298 10.09 15.16 -21.44
N PRO A 299 11.06 15.17 -22.38
CA PRO A 299 12.16 14.22 -22.42
C PRO A 299 13.07 14.18 -21.20
N HIS A 300 13.21 15.25 -20.43
CA HIS A 300 14.04 15.34 -19.24
C HIS A 300 13.23 15.25 -17.91
N ILE A 301 11.90 15.04 -18.01
CA ILE A 301 11.04 14.87 -16.85
C ILE A 301 10.57 13.41 -16.79
N PHE A 302 10.72 12.79 -15.61
CA PHE A 302 10.33 11.43 -15.30
C PHE A 302 9.27 11.41 -14.19
N ALA A 303 8.45 10.35 -14.12
CA ALA A 303 7.53 10.16 -13.01
C ALA A 303 7.53 8.71 -12.54
N ILE A 304 7.76 8.51 -11.23
CA ILE A 304 7.95 7.19 -10.61
C ILE A 304 7.01 6.98 -9.41
N GLY A 305 6.72 5.73 -9.12
CA GLY A 305 5.85 5.33 -8.02
C GLY A 305 4.38 5.62 -8.28
N ASP A 306 3.62 5.80 -7.20
CA ASP A 306 2.16 5.88 -7.25
C ASP A 306 1.63 7.02 -8.12
N VAL A 307 2.41 8.07 -8.36
CA VAL A 307 2.00 9.23 -9.16
C VAL A 307 1.74 8.89 -10.64
N ASN A 308 2.39 7.83 -11.18
CA ASN A 308 2.12 7.33 -12.53
C ASN A 308 1.04 6.26 -12.58
N ALA A 309 0.55 5.78 -11.43
CA ALA A 309 -0.53 4.81 -11.25
C ALA A 309 -0.36 3.47 -11.98
N ARG A 310 0.83 3.13 -12.48
CA ARG A 310 1.08 1.82 -13.12
C ARG A 310 0.97 0.69 -12.10
N MET A 311 1.62 0.83 -10.93
CA MET A 311 1.56 -0.12 -9.82
C MET A 311 1.94 0.58 -8.51
N MET A 312 0.99 0.70 -7.58
CA MET A 312 1.16 1.44 -6.33
C MET A 312 1.77 0.56 -5.24
N LEU A 313 3.06 0.19 -5.41
CA LEU A 313 3.85 -0.59 -4.46
C LEU A 313 5.19 0.09 -4.20
N ALA A 314 5.62 0.12 -2.93
CA ALA A 314 6.83 0.83 -2.53
C ALA A 314 8.09 0.35 -3.27
N HIS A 315 8.29 -0.98 -3.36
CA HIS A 315 9.43 -1.57 -4.08
C HIS A 315 9.36 -1.34 -5.60
N VAL A 316 8.16 -1.22 -6.18
CA VAL A 316 8.02 -0.83 -7.60
C VAL A 316 8.49 0.60 -7.81
N ALA A 317 8.14 1.52 -6.90
CA ALA A 317 8.60 2.90 -6.97
C ALA A 317 10.14 3.00 -6.95
N SER A 318 10.81 2.20 -6.10
CA SER A 318 12.27 2.12 -6.03
C SER A 318 12.88 1.59 -7.35
N PHE A 319 12.34 0.49 -7.88
CA PHE A 319 12.82 -0.05 -9.17
C PHE A 319 12.51 0.86 -10.36
N GLN A 320 11.41 1.59 -10.34
CA GLN A 320 11.14 2.63 -11.33
C GLN A 320 12.14 3.77 -11.25
N GLY A 321 12.63 4.12 -10.05
CA GLY A 321 13.73 5.06 -9.85
C GLY A 321 15.02 4.60 -10.51
N VAL A 322 15.41 3.34 -10.31
CA VAL A 322 16.56 2.73 -10.98
C VAL A 322 16.42 2.79 -12.51
N ARG A 323 15.23 2.43 -13.05
CA ARG A 323 14.92 2.50 -14.49
C ARG A 323 15.05 3.92 -15.02
N ALA A 324 14.52 4.92 -14.29
CA ALA A 324 14.60 6.33 -14.69
C ALA A 324 16.06 6.82 -14.72
N LEU A 325 16.87 6.48 -13.72
CA LEU A 325 18.30 6.82 -13.69
C LEU A 325 19.07 6.12 -14.82
N ASN A 326 18.79 4.85 -15.09
CA ASN A 326 19.40 4.13 -16.21
C ASN A 326 19.05 4.79 -17.55
N ALA A 327 17.81 5.24 -17.73
CA ALA A 327 17.39 5.96 -18.93
C ALA A 327 18.06 7.35 -19.06
N ILE A 328 18.34 8.03 -17.94
CA ILE A 328 19.11 9.29 -17.90
C ILE A 328 20.56 9.04 -18.32
N ASP A 329 21.17 7.95 -17.82
CA ASP A 329 22.55 7.58 -18.13
C ASP A 329 22.72 6.86 -19.48
N GLY A 330 21.63 6.59 -20.22
CA GLY A 330 21.66 5.89 -21.49
C GLY A 330 22.01 4.39 -21.38
N VAL A 331 21.75 3.79 -20.21
CA VAL A 331 22.03 2.38 -19.91
C VAL A 331 20.73 1.59 -19.96
N SER A 332 20.77 0.40 -20.57
CA SER A 332 19.66 -0.57 -20.55
C SER A 332 19.71 -1.42 -19.30
N ASP A 333 18.56 -1.91 -18.83
CA ASP A 333 18.44 -2.86 -17.72
C ASP A 333 17.42 -3.98 -18.04
N ASP A 334 17.44 -5.03 -17.22
CA ASP A 334 16.58 -6.19 -17.32
C ASP A 334 15.45 -6.19 -16.27
N ILE A 335 15.10 -5.03 -15.70
CA ILE A 335 14.02 -4.91 -14.71
C ILE A 335 12.68 -5.26 -15.36
N ARG A 336 11.96 -6.20 -14.78
CA ARG A 336 10.68 -6.69 -15.29
C ARG A 336 9.55 -6.26 -14.35
N PHE A 337 8.69 -5.35 -14.82
CA PHE A 337 7.51 -4.89 -14.06
C PHE A 337 6.26 -5.78 -14.25
N ASP A 338 6.35 -6.81 -15.07
CA ASP A 338 5.31 -7.83 -15.26
C ASP A 338 5.40 -9.01 -14.28
N VAL A 339 6.49 -9.12 -13.52
CA VAL A 339 6.73 -10.18 -12.53
C VAL A 339 7.08 -9.60 -11.15
N VAL A 340 6.27 -8.65 -10.70
CA VAL A 340 6.47 -8.01 -9.40
C VAL A 340 5.71 -8.77 -8.31
N PRO A 341 6.36 -9.18 -7.20
CA PRO A 341 5.67 -9.80 -6.08
C PRO A 341 4.80 -8.80 -5.33
N SER A 342 3.64 -9.27 -4.88
CA SER A 342 2.75 -8.54 -3.97
C SER A 342 2.46 -9.38 -2.74
N ALA A 343 2.34 -8.74 -1.57
CA ALA A 343 2.04 -9.38 -0.31
C ALA A 343 0.93 -8.65 0.45
N VAL A 344 0.17 -9.42 1.23
CA VAL A 344 -0.84 -8.93 2.17
C VAL A 344 -0.57 -9.55 3.51
N PHE A 345 -0.34 -8.72 4.52
CA PHE A 345 0.08 -9.14 5.85
C PHE A 345 -1.13 -9.35 6.78
N THR A 346 -2.07 -10.16 6.30
CA THR A 346 -3.18 -10.70 7.09
C THR A 346 -2.71 -11.92 7.88
N ASN A 347 -3.56 -12.48 8.72
CA ASN A 347 -3.35 -13.79 9.32
C ASN A 347 -4.44 -14.75 8.81
N PRO A 348 -4.12 -15.75 7.91
CA PRO A 348 -2.81 -16.02 7.29
C PRO A 348 -2.35 -14.93 6.30
N GLU A 349 -1.03 -14.86 6.04
CA GLU A 349 -0.46 -13.97 5.02
C GLU A 349 -0.78 -14.48 3.60
N CYS A 350 -0.77 -13.55 2.63
CA CYS A 350 -0.92 -13.87 1.22
C CYS A 350 0.21 -13.27 0.40
N GLY A 351 0.71 -14.02 -0.57
CA GLY A 351 1.69 -13.57 -1.55
C GLY A 351 1.30 -13.97 -2.95
N MET A 352 1.67 -13.15 -3.93
CA MET A 352 1.50 -13.49 -5.35
C MET A 352 2.61 -12.89 -6.19
N VAL A 353 2.86 -13.51 -7.33
CA VAL A 353 3.67 -12.98 -8.42
C VAL A 353 3.20 -13.57 -9.74
N GLY A 354 3.23 -12.76 -10.80
CA GLY A 354 2.81 -13.14 -12.15
C GLY A 354 1.29 -13.16 -12.34
N LEU A 355 0.81 -13.94 -13.28
CA LEU A 355 -0.57 -13.93 -13.74
C LEU A 355 -1.48 -14.79 -12.87
N THR A 356 -2.71 -14.32 -12.66
CA THR A 356 -3.81 -15.12 -12.11
C THR A 356 -4.37 -16.06 -13.15
N GLU A 357 -5.13 -17.07 -12.71
CA GLU A 357 -5.82 -17.97 -13.64
C GLU A 357 -6.83 -17.23 -14.53
N GLU A 358 -7.49 -16.21 -13.99
CA GLU A 358 -8.43 -15.36 -14.70
C GLU A 358 -7.74 -14.51 -15.79
N GLU A 359 -6.56 -13.96 -15.47
CA GLU A 359 -5.77 -13.19 -16.44
C GLU A 359 -5.22 -14.07 -17.57
N CYS A 360 -4.77 -15.29 -17.26
CA CYS A 360 -4.35 -16.26 -18.28
C CYS A 360 -5.52 -16.59 -19.23
N LYS A 361 -6.71 -16.85 -18.69
CA LYS A 361 -7.92 -17.09 -19.50
C LYS A 361 -8.29 -15.89 -20.37
N ALA A 362 -8.21 -14.67 -19.81
CA ALA A 362 -8.49 -13.45 -20.55
C ALA A 362 -7.51 -13.20 -21.71
N ARG A 363 -6.27 -13.68 -21.57
CA ARG A 363 -5.24 -13.64 -22.63
C ARG A 363 -5.31 -14.80 -23.61
N GLY A 364 -6.25 -15.73 -23.43
CA GLY A 364 -6.38 -16.93 -24.27
C GLY A 364 -5.23 -17.95 -24.10
N MET A 365 -4.52 -17.90 -22.98
CA MET A 365 -3.42 -18.82 -22.68
C MET A 365 -3.97 -20.19 -22.25
N GLU A 366 -3.44 -21.26 -22.81
CA GLU A 366 -3.67 -22.62 -22.30
C GLU A 366 -2.74 -22.87 -21.11
N ILE A 367 -3.33 -23.20 -19.97
CA ILE A 367 -2.60 -23.34 -18.70
C ILE A 367 -2.84 -24.68 -18.03
N GLU A 368 -1.88 -25.07 -17.19
CA GLU A 368 -2.00 -26.14 -16.20
C GLU A 368 -1.76 -25.56 -14.81
N THR A 369 -2.52 -26.03 -13.80
CA THR A 369 -2.37 -25.54 -12.43
C THR A 369 -2.02 -26.65 -11.46
N GLY A 370 -0.99 -26.42 -10.63
CA GLY A 370 -0.63 -27.25 -9.49
C GLY A 370 -1.07 -26.61 -8.19
N LYS A 371 -1.65 -27.40 -7.27
CA LYS A 371 -2.08 -26.92 -5.95
C LYS A 371 -1.56 -27.83 -4.83
N SER A 372 -0.97 -27.21 -3.81
CA SER A 372 -0.55 -27.87 -2.58
C SER A 372 -1.17 -27.17 -1.37
N PHE A 373 -1.67 -27.96 -0.41
CA PHE A 373 -2.36 -27.43 0.78
C PHE A 373 -1.47 -27.54 2.02
N PHE A 374 -1.38 -26.47 2.79
CA PHE A 374 -0.54 -26.42 3.99
C PHE A 374 -0.94 -27.44 5.06
N ARG A 375 -2.20 -27.86 5.12
CA ARG A 375 -2.66 -28.97 5.98
C ARG A 375 -1.94 -30.31 5.73
N ALA A 376 -1.25 -30.46 4.61
CA ALA A 376 -0.42 -31.63 4.27
C ALA A 376 1.09 -31.36 4.44
N ASN A 377 1.47 -30.16 4.89
CA ASN A 377 2.85 -29.76 5.10
C ASN A 377 3.28 -30.01 6.56
N GLY A 378 4.36 -30.75 6.77
CA GLY A 378 4.82 -31.15 8.11
C GLY A 378 5.17 -29.95 9.02
N LYS A 379 5.81 -28.89 8.46
CA LYS A 379 6.12 -27.68 9.24
C LYS A 379 4.85 -26.94 9.65
N SER A 380 3.89 -26.79 8.74
CA SER A 380 2.61 -26.14 9.04
C SER A 380 1.81 -26.87 10.13
N LEU A 381 1.83 -28.22 10.09
CA LEU A 381 1.25 -29.03 11.15
C LEU A 381 1.97 -28.81 12.50
N ALA A 382 3.30 -28.75 12.50
CA ALA A 382 4.08 -28.50 13.71
C ALA A 382 3.86 -27.11 14.30
N LEU A 383 3.60 -26.10 13.45
CA LEU A 383 3.27 -24.73 13.85
C LEU A 383 1.80 -24.56 14.30
N GLY A 384 0.92 -25.55 14.03
CA GLY A 384 -0.52 -25.37 14.22
C GLY A 384 -1.18 -24.46 13.16
N GLU A 385 -0.44 -24.09 12.10
CA GLU A 385 -0.85 -23.13 11.07
C GLU A 385 -1.12 -23.86 9.75
N THR A 386 -2.26 -24.55 9.66
CA THR A 386 -2.61 -25.44 8.55
C THR A 386 -3.50 -24.81 7.48
N GLU A 387 -4.01 -23.62 7.73
CA GLU A 387 -4.84 -22.89 6.76
C GLU A 387 -3.94 -22.31 5.66
N GLY A 388 -4.15 -22.78 4.43
CA GLY A 388 -3.41 -22.23 3.31
C GLY A 388 -3.34 -23.11 2.09
N LEU A 389 -2.79 -22.52 1.05
CA LEU A 389 -2.69 -23.05 -0.31
C LEU A 389 -1.51 -22.41 -1.02
N CYS A 390 -0.70 -23.22 -1.67
CA CYS A 390 0.22 -22.80 -2.72
C CYS A 390 -0.38 -23.22 -4.08
N LYS A 391 -0.56 -22.26 -5.01
CA LYS A 391 -1.04 -22.48 -6.37
C LYS A 391 0.00 -21.97 -7.35
N LEU A 392 0.42 -22.85 -8.27
CA LEU A 392 1.33 -22.51 -9.37
C LEU A 392 0.57 -22.64 -10.69
N ILE A 393 0.84 -21.75 -11.63
CA ILE A 393 0.20 -21.68 -12.93
C ILE A 393 1.30 -21.80 -14.00
N PHE A 394 1.18 -22.79 -14.86
CA PHE A 394 2.13 -23.06 -15.93
C PHE A 394 1.45 -22.89 -17.30
N GLU A 395 2.15 -22.29 -18.25
CA GLU A 395 1.76 -22.30 -19.64
C GLU A 395 1.98 -23.69 -20.23
N LYS A 396 0.96 -24.29 -20.85
CA LYS A 396 1.01 -25.68 -21.35
C LYS A 396 1.99 -25.86 -22.50
N GLU A 397 2.14 -24.84 -23.34
CA GLU A 397 2.92 -24.94 -24.58
C GLU A 397 4.40 -25.18 -24.28
N ASN A 398 4.96 -24.51 -23.29
CA ASN A 398 6.40 -24.48 -23.02
C ASN A 398 6.77 -24.87 -21.58
N GLY A 399 5.76 -25.11 -20.72
CA GLY A 399 5.97 -25.46 -19.30
C GLY A 399 6.48 -24.32 -18.43
N LEU A 400 6.45 -23.06 -18.89
CA LEU A 400 6.92 -21.93 -18.12
C LEU A 400 5.96 -21.61 -16.96
N LEU A 401 6.53 -21.35 -15.79
CA LEU A 401 5.80 -20.82 -14.64
C LEU A 401 5.42 -19.36 -14.92
N VAL A 402 4.13 -19.09 -15.03
CA VAL A 402 3.59 -17.75 -15.33
C VAL A 402 2.90 -17.10 -14.16
N GLY A 403 2.56 -17.85 -13.11
CA GLY A 403 1.96 -17.32 -11.89
C GLY A 403 2.19 -18.19 -10.67
N ALA A 404 2.41 -17.56 -9.53
CA ALA A 404 2.51 -18.22 -8.22
C ALA A 404 1.71 -17.43 -7.18
N HIS A 405 0.81 -18.12 -6.48
CA HIS A 405 -0.11 -17.53 -5.52
C HIS A 405 -0.13 -18.38 -4.25
N ILE A 406 0.13 -17.78 -3.11
CA ILE A 406 0.30 -18.47 -1.84
C ILE A 406 -0.51 -17.76 -0.77
N MET A 407 -1.15 -18.54 0.10
CA MET A 407 -1.69 -18.11 1.38
C MET A 407 -1.24 -19.11 2.43
N GLY A 408 -0.67 -18.64 3.53
CA GLY A 408 -0.23 -19.52 4.62
C GLY A 408 0.91 -18.93 5.45
N PRO A 409 1.47 -19.74 6.36
CA PRO A 409 2.59 -19.35 7.22
C PRO A 409 3.91 -19.24 6.45
#